data_3486b0a1856903fcbd5ed59f9ad90ad3
#
_entry.id   3486b0a1856903fcbd5ed59f9ad90ad3
#
_cell.length_a   1.000
_cell.length_b   1.000
_cell.length_c   1.000
_cell.angle_alpha   90.00
_cell.angle_beta   90.00
_cell.angle_gamma   90.00
#
_symmetry.space_group_name_H-M   'P 1'
#
loop_
_entity.id
_entity.type
_entity.pdbx_description
1 polymer ?
#
loop_
_entity_poly.entity_id
_entity_poly.type
_entity_poly.pdbx_seq_one_letter_code
_entity_poly.pdbx_strand_id
1 'polypeptide(L)'
;MRALVTVAITISVNVARADMPLPLPANVRASPSGRTRAISDPKAGARVEDAKRHKVLWSLPGWHRSLFVADDGKHLVTQYDGLNLLPTHLSDDLVLLAFWREGRKFRDVRVRDFLPDHQILERTVTHYHWGIVHGIDAQGRLKVERADGKNFLFDVSIGKTTEA
;
A
#
# COMPACT_ATOMS: atom_id res chain seq x y z
N MET A 1 10.08 -6.24 75.94
CA MET A 1 9.36 -5.78 74.74
C MET A 1 10.24 -5.94 73.52
N ARG A 2 9.96 -6.86 72.62
CA ARG A 2 10.69 -7.04 71.35
C ARG A 2 9.82 -6.46 70.23
N ALA A 3 10.30 -5.43 69.54
CA ALA A 3 9.63 -4.81 68.38
C ALA A 3 9.80 -5.74 67.17
N LEU A 4 8.68 -6.14 66.57
CA LEU A 4 8.66 -6.79 65.25
C LEU A 4 8.80 -5.73 64.16
N VAL A 5 9.84 -5.82 63.37
CA VAL A 5 10.00 -4.99 62.15
C VAL A 5 9.43 -5.78 60.96
N THR A 6 8.30 -5.33 60.44
CA THR A 6 7.70 -5.90 59.23
C THR A 6 8.34 -5.21 58.01
N VAL A 7 9.08 -5.94 57.21
CA VAL A 7 9.64 -5.50 55.95
C VAL A 7 8.60 -5.81 54.85
N ALA A 8 8.05 -4.79 54.21
CA ALA A 8 7.16 -4.91 53.08
C ALA A 8 8.03 -4.99 51.81
N ILE A 9 8.03 -6.16 51.11
CA ILE A 9 8.68 -6.33 49.82
C ILE A 9 7.66 -5.98 48.74
N THR A 10 7.91 -4.85 48.04
CA THR A 10 7.14 -4.44 46.88
C THR A 10 7.72 -5.10 45.63
N ILE A 11 7.03 -6.10 45.09
CA ILE A 11 7.42 -6.73 43.82
C ILE A 11 6.82 -5.89 42.68
N SER A 12 7.66 -5.13 42.00
CA SER A 12 7.28 -4.45 40.76
C SER A 12 7.28 -5.45 39.61
N VAL A 13 6.11 -5.88 39.19
CA VAL A 13 5.97 -6.69 37.98
C VAL A 13 6.12 -5.77 36.77
N ASN A 14 7.30 -5.77 36.18
CA ASN A 14 7.50 -5.22 34.85
C ASN A 14 6.81 -6.15 33.83
N VAL A 15 5.58 -5.80 33.44
CA VAL A 15 4.94 -6.43 32.29
C VAL A 15 5.74 -6.02 31.07
N ALA A 16 6.59 -6.92 30.59
CA ALA A 16 7.25 -6.76 29.33
C ALA A 16 6.16 -6.61 28.24
N ARG A 17 6.04 -5.43 27.66
CA ARG A 17 5.21 -5.18 26.47
C ARG A 17 5.94 -5.75 25.24
N ALA A 18 6.22 -7.04 25.24
CA ALA A 18 6.58 -7.80 24.07
C ALA A 18 5.30 -7.97 23.24
N ASP A 19 5.34 -7.70 21.95
CA ASP A 19 4.31 -7.91 20.93
C ASP A 19 3.25 -6.80 20.74
N MET A 20 3.56 -5.54 20.98
CA MET A 20 2.75 -4.50 20.34
C MET A 20 3.19 -4.37 18.87
N PRO A 21 2.26 -4.53 17.90
CA PRO A 21 2.58 -4.26 16.50
C PRO A 21 3.18 -2.87 16.35
N LEU A 22 4.26 -2.75 15.59
CA LEU A 22 4.83 -1.44 15.29
C LEU A 22 3.76 -0.55 14.66
N PRO A 23 3.70 0.74 15.04
CA PRO A 23 2.78 1.68 14.40
C PRO A 23 3.01 1.68 12.88
N LEU A 24 1.91 1.71 12.12
CA LEU A 24 2.00 1.83 10.67
C LEU A 24 2.74 3.14 10.32
N PRO A 25 3.72 3.12 9.42
CA PRO A 25 4.44 4.31 9.03
C PRO A 25 3.59 5.24 8.17
N ALA A 26 3.86 6.54 8.24
CA ALA A 26 3.39 7.45 7.21
C ALA A 26 4.23 7.24 5.93
N ASN A 27 3.57 7.18 4.78
CA ASN A 27 4.20 7.01 3.47
C ASN A 27 4.03 8.26 2.63
N VAL A 28 5.07 8.66 1.92
CA VAL A 28 5.05 9.78 0.98
C VAL A 28 5.61 9.32 -0.35
N ARG A 29 4.88 9.58 -1.43
CA ARG A 29 5.31 9.26 -2.80
C ARG A 29 5.10 10.47 -3.69
N ALA A 30 6.18 10.94 -4.30
CA ALA A 30 6.10 11.98 -5.33
C ALA A 30 5.65 11.40 -6.68
N SER A 31 5.01 12.22 -7.50
CA SER A 31 4.76 11.92 -8.91
C SER A 31 6.07 11.95 -9.72
N PRO A 32 6.10 11.44 -10.96
CA PRO A 32 7.31 11.41 -11.81
C PRO A 32 8.01 12.76 -11.91
N SER A 33 7.28 13.85 -12.12
CA SER A 33 7.85 15.21 -12.19
C SER A 33 8.07 15.88 -10.84
N GLY A 34 7.61 15.29 -9.74
CA GLY A 34 7.64 15.89 -8.40
C GLY A 34 6.63 17.02 -8.17
N ARG A 35 5.73 17.32 -9.15
CA ARG A 35 4.73 18.40 -9.01
C ARG A 35 3.64 18.09 -7.99
N THR A 36 3.31 16.83 -7.85
CA THR A 36 2.32 16.34 -6.89
C THR A 36 2.94 15.28 -6.00
N ARG A 37 2.34 15.06 -4.84
CA ARG A 37 2.71 13.96 -3.94
C ARG A 37 1.48 13.35 -3.31
N ALA A 38 1.52 12.05 -3.08
CA ALA A 38 0.56 11.33 -2.28
C ALA A 38 1.16 11.07 -0.90
N ILE A 39 0.35 11.28 0.13
CA ILE A 39 0.72 11.05 1.53
C ILE A 39 -0.32 10.11 2.11
N SER A 40 0.11 9.03 2.76
CA SER A 40 -0.74 8.11 3.49
C SER A 40 -0.31 8.10 4.96
N ASP A 41 -1.16 8.62 5.82
CA ASP A 41 -0.93 8.73 7.25
C ASP A 41 -1.92 7.83 8.00
N PRO A 42 -1.45 6.98 8.94
CA PRO A 42 -2.34 6.05 9.64
C PRO A 42 -3.42 6.74 10.50
N LYS A 43 -3.19 7.99 10.89
CA LYS A 43 -4.13 8.77 11.72
C LYS A 43 -5.01 9.70 10.90
N ALA A 44 -4.45 10.27 9.83
CA ALA A 44 -5.12 11.31 9.03
C ALA A 44 -5.69 10.77 7.69
N GLY A 45 -5.42 9.50 7.35
CA GLY A 45 -5.82 8.93 6.06
C GLY A 45 -4.87 9.31 4.92
N ALA A 46 -5.31 9.11 3.69
CA ALA A 46 -4.50 9.40 2.51
C ALA A 46 -4.98 10.65 1.78
N ARG A 47 -4.03 11.40 1.15
CA ARG A 47 -4.31 12.61 0.41
C ARG A 47 -3.30 12.86 -0.70
N VAL A 48 -3.71 13.61 -1.69
CA VAL A 48 -2.85 14.13 -2.76
C VAL A 48 -2.69 15.63 -2.60
N GLU A 49 -1.48 16.11 -2.74
CA GLU A 49 -1.10 17.52 -2.54
C GLU A 49 -0.32 18.05 -3.76
N ASP A 50 -0.47 19.35 -4.02
CA ASP A 50 0.51 20.14 -4.78
C ASP A 50 1.81 20.19 -3.97
N ALA A 51 2.89 19.65 -4.51
CA ALA A 51 4.14 19.48 -3.76
C ALA A 51 4.82 20.81 -3.41
N LYS A 52 4.67 21.83 -4.29
CA LYS A 52 5.28 23.16 -4.10
C LYS A 52 4.49 24.03 -3.12
N ARG A 53 3.15 24.00 -3.24
CA ARG A 53 2.26 24.83 -2.43
C ARG A 53 1.83 24.20 -1.13
N HIS A 54 2.12 22.91 -0.93
CA HIS A 54 1.64 22.10 0.21
C HIS A 54 0.11 22.11 0.36
N LYS A 55 -0.59 22.34 -0.75
CA LYS A 55 -2.05 22.43 -0.78
C LYS A 55 -2.63 21.05 -1.06
N VAL A 56 -3.54 20.60 -0.19
CA VAL A 56 -4.32 19.38 -0.43
C VAL A 56 -5.22 19.62 -1.64
N LEU A 57 -5.11 18.73 -2.62
CA LEU A 57 -5.96 18.71 -3.81
C LEU A 57 -7.23 17.90 -3.55
N TRP A 58 -7.06 16.73 -2.95
CA TRP A 58 -8.14 15.83 -2.56
C TRP A 58 -7.63 14.75 -1.60
N SER A 59 -8.58 14.00 -1.01
CA SER A 59 -8.30 12.92 -0.05
C SER A 59 -9.02 11.65 -0.44
N LEU A 60 -8.53 10.52 0.06
CA LEU A 60 -9.17 9.22 -0.05
C LEU A 60 -9.17 8.52 1.32
N PRO A 61 -10.14 7.62 1.57
CA PRO A 61 -10.27 6.99 2.87
C PRO A 61 -9.15 6.01 3.16
N GLY A 62 -8.81 5.87 4.42
CA GLY A 62 -7.91 4.85 4.93
C GLY A 62 -6.43 5.15 4.76
N TRP A 63 -5.64 4.24 5.32
CA TRP A 63 -4.19 4.19 5.15
C TRP A 63 -3.87 3.18 4.05
N HIS A 64 -2.86 3.49 3.25
CA HIS A 64 -2.36 2.62 2.18
C HIS A 64 -0.85 2.51 2.28
N ARG A 65 -0.34 1.29 2.29
CA ARG A 65 1.10 1.03 2.36
C ARG A 65 1.82 1.51 1.10
N SER A 66 1.18 1.42 -0.06
CA SER A 66 1.76 1.80 -1.34
C SER A 66 0.76 2.57 -2.19
N LEU A 67 1.18 3.75 -2.65
CA LEU A 67 0.40 4.59 -3.55
C LEU A 67 1.30 5.21 -4.61
N PHE A 68 0.72 5.44 -5.79
CA PHE A 68 1.40 6.01 -6.95
C PHE A 68 0.53 7.13 -7.51
N VAL A 69 1.01 8.36 -7.47
CA VAL A 69 0.28 9.54 -7.93
C VAL A 69 0.81 9.98 -9.28
N ALA A 70 -0.10 10.36 -10.19
CA ALA A 70 0.22 10.91 -11.50
C ALA A 70 0.57 12.41 -11.43
N ASP A 71 1.26 12.90 -12.45
CA ASP A 71 1.68 14.31 -12.56
C ASP A 71 0.52 15.29 -12.70
N ASP A 72 -0.65 14.82 -13.12
CA ASP A 72 -1.86 15.64 -13.27
C ASP A 72 -2.51 15.98 -11.92
N GLY A 73 -2.09 15.34 -10.83
CA GLY A 73 -2.63 15.52 -9.49
C GLY A 73 -4.07 15.02 -9.32
N LYS A 74 -4.66 14.41 -10.35
CA LYS A 74 -6.05 13.92 -10.36
C LYS A 74 -6.11 12.40 -10.16
N HIS A 75 -5.13 11.67 -10.71
CA HIS A 75 -5.13 10.21 -10.71
C HIS A 75 -4.12 9.64 -9.73
N LEU A 76 -4.51 8.56 -9.09
CA LEU A 76 -3.68 7.81 -8.14
C LEU A 76 -4.04 6.32 -8.23
N VAL A 77 -3.04 5.48 -7.98
CA VAL A 77 -3.24 4.03 -7.84
C VAL A 77 -2.78 3.61 -6.46
N THR A 78 -3.58 2.84 -5.76
CA THR A 78 -3.18 2.13 -4.54
C THR A 78 -2.93 0.67 -4.87
N GLN A 79 -1.87 0.12 -4.29
CA GLN A 79 -1.54 -1.29 -4.37
C GLN A 79 -2.07 -2.02 -3.14
N TYR A 80 -2.34 -3.31 -3.26
CA TYR A 80 -2.62 -4.20 -2.14
C TYR A 80 -1.61 -4.03 -1.01
N ASP A 81 -2.08 -3.94 0.23
CA ASP A 81 -1.22 -3.63 1.39
C ASP A 81 -0.21 -4.74 1.74
N GLY A 82 -0.41 -5.96 1.27
CA GLY A 82 0.60 -7.02 1.28
C GLY A 82 1.71 -6.84 0.24
N LEU A 83 1.69 -5.75 -0.52
CA LEU A 83 2.63 -5.41 -1.60
C LEU A 83 2.61 -6.49 -2.68
N ASN A 84 3.76 -7.14 -2.90
CA ASN A 84 3.96 -8.20 -3.89
C ASN A 84 3.68 -9.61 -3.35
N LEU A 85 3.26 -9.75 -2.10
CA LEU A 85 3.02 -11.02 -1.42
C LEU A 85 1.53 -11.25 -1.19
N LEU A 86 1.00 -12.33 -1.75
CA LEU A 86 -0.38 -12.76 -1.57
C LEU A 86 -0.48 -13.89 -0.54
N PRO A 87 -1.58 -13.99 0.22
CA PRO A 87 -1.78 -15.07 1.15
C PRO A 87 -1.91 -16.42 0.43
N THR A 88 -1.58 -17.52 1.09
CA THR A 88 -1.70 -18.88 0.54
C THR A 88 -3.15 -19.27 0.28
N HIS A 89 -4.11 -18.72 1.05
CA HIS A 89 -5.54 -18.84 0.78
C HIS A 89 -5.98 -17.64 -0.06
N LEU A 90 -5.62 -17.69 -1.35
CA LEU A 90 -5.86 -16.62 -2.29
C LEU A 90 -7.33 -16.55 -2.70
N SER A 91 -7.91 -15.36 -2.61
CA SER A 91 -9.22 -15.06 -3.16
C SER A 91 -9.08 -14.39 -4.52
N ASP A 92 -9.83 -14.87 -5.51
CA ASP A 92 -9.92 -14.27 -6.83
C ASP A 92 -10.45 -12.82 -6.81
N ASP A 93 -11.21 -12.49 -5.78
CA ASP A 93 -11.77 -11.16 -5.57
C ASP A 93 -10.82 -10.17 -4.89
N LEU A 94 -9.64 -10.63 -4.43
CA LEU A 94 -8.66 -9.75 -3.81
C LEU A 94 -8.21 -8.67 -4.79
N VAL A 95 -8.30 -7.41 -4.37
CA VAL A 95 -7.91 -6.26 -5.18
C VAL A 95 -6.40 -6.07 -5.11
N LEU A 96 -5.72 -6.17 -6.24
CA LEU A 96 -4.28 -5.94 -6.39
C LEU A 96 -3.95 -4.46 -6.57
N LEU A 97 -4.75 -3.79 -7.43
CA LEU A 97 -4.61 -2.36 -7.73
C LEU A 97 -5.99 -1.71 -7.72
N ALA A 98 -6.09 -0.55 -7.07
CA ALA A 98 -7.30 0.26 -7.14
C ALA A 98 -6.95 1.64 -7.73
N PHE A 99 -7.73 2.06 -8.74
CA PHE A 99 -7.55 3.30 -9.47
C PHE A 99 -8.53 4.35 -8.97
N TRP A 100 -8.00 5.53 -8.67
CA TRP A 100 -8.72 6.65 -8.07
C TRP A 100 -8.61 7.90 -8.94
N ARG A 101 -9.70 8.64 -9.01
CA ARG A 101 -9.74 9.99 -9.61
C ARG A 101 -10.38 10.94 -8.61
N GLU A 102 -9.62 11.95 -8.17
CA GLU A 102 -10.11 13.01 -7.27
C GLU A 102 -10.90 12.47 -6.06
N GLY A 103 -10.32 11.43 -5.42
CA GLY A 103 -10.89 10.80 -4.22
C GLY A 103 -11.96 9.74 -4.47
N ARG A 104 -12.36 9.51 -5.73
CA ARG A 104 -13.34 8.48 -6.09
C ARG A 104 -12.66 7.30 -6.76
N LYS A 105 -12.89 6.12 -6.20
CA LYS A 105 -12.44 4.88 -6.83
C LYS A 105 -13.30 4.61 -8.07
N PHE A 106 -12.66 4.35 -9.21
CA PHE A 106 -13.39 4.09 -10.46
C PHE A 106 -13.07 2.72 -11.07
N ARG A 107 -11.96 2.08 -10.65
CA ARG A 107 -11.61 0.74 -11.14
C ARG A 107 -10.82 -0.04 -10.10
N ASP A 108 -11.10 -1.33 -10.01
CA ASP A 108 -10.28 -2.34 -9.33
C ASP A 108 -9.67 -3.28 -10.38
N VAL A 109 -8.43 -3.71 -10.16
CA VAL A 109 -7.81 -4.85 -10.82
C VAL A 109 -7.65 -5.93 -9.77
N ARG A 110 -8.35 -7.03 -9.94
CA ARG A 110 -8.39 -8.14 -8.98
C ARG A 110 -7.46 -9.26 -9.40
N VAL A 111 -7.25 -10.21 -8.51
CA VAL A 111 -6.48 -11.43 -8.79
C VAL A 111 -6.99 -12.10 -10.05
N ARG A 112 -8.28 -12.39 -10.16
CA ARG A 112 -8.89 -13.03 -11.35
C ARG A 112 -8.71 -12.27 -12.66
N ASP A 113 -8.55 -10.94 -12.60
CA ASP A 113 -8.41 -10.10 -13.79
C ASP A 113 -6.97 -10.08 -14.30
N PHE A 114 -5.99 -10.24 -13.39
CA PHE A 114 -4.58 -10.07 -13.70
C PHE A 114 -3.77 -11.37 -13.60
N LEU A 115 -4.24 -12.33 -12.82
CA LEU A 115 -3.61 -13.61 -12.55
C LEU A 115 -4.59 -14.75 -12.92
N PRO A 116 -4.96 -14.89 -14.20
CA PRO A 116 -5.98 -15.86 -14.61
C PRO A 116 -5.57 -17.31 -14.38
N ASP A 117 -4.27 -17.57 -14.27
CA ASP A 117 -3.69 -18.86 -13.91
C ASP A 117 -2.78 -18.68 -12.69
N HIS A 118 -3.18 -19.27 -11.56
CA HIS A 118 -2.39 -19.24 -10.34
C HIS A 118 -1.09 -20.04 -10.43
N GLN A 119 -0.91 -20.88 -11.45
CA GLN A 119 0.36 -21.62 -11.66
C GLN A 119 1.53 -20.72 -12.03
N ILE A 120 1.25 -19.51 -12.51
CA ILE A 120 2.30 -18.49 -12.76
C ILE A 120 2.86 -17.87 -11.48
N LEU A 121 2.21 -18.08 -10.33
CA LEU A 121 2.63 -17.49 -9.07
C LEU A 121 3.83 -18.22 -8.49
N GLU A 122 4.86 -17.48 -8.18
CA GLU A 122 6.02 -18.02 -7.48
C GLU A 122 5.68 -18.22 -5.99
N ARG A 123 5.75 -19.46 -5.53
CA ARG A 123 5.46 -19.80 -4.14
C ARG A 123 6.66 -19.57 -3.26
N THR A 124 6.50 -18.75 -2.22
CA THR A 124 7.41 -18.65 -1.09
C THR A 124 6.96 -19.64 0.02
N VAL A 125 7.61 -19.62 1.18
CA VAL A 125 7.25 -20.50 2.30
C VAL A 125 5.81 -20.26 2.78
N THR A 126 5.38 -19.00 2.85
CA THR A 126 4.11 -18.57 3.47
C THR A 126 3.21 -17.73 2.57
N HIS A 127 3.66 -17.37 1.37
CA HIS A 127 2.95 -16.46 0.46
C HIS A 127 3.20 -16.84 -0.99
N TYR A 128 2.47 -16.19 -1.89
CA TYR A 128 2.76 -16.18 -3.33
C TYR A 128 3.29 -14.82 -3.73
N HIS A 129 4.34 -14.78 -4.55
CA HIS A 129 4.81 -13.59 -5.22
C HIS A 129 3.99 -13.39 -6.51
N TRP A 130 3.35 -12.23 -6.69
CA TRP A 130 2.49 -11.99 -7.85
C TRP A 130 3.09 -11.06 -8.89
N GLY A 131 4.06 -10.26 -8.50
CA GLY A 131 4.70 -9.30 -9.39
C GLY A 131 5.31 -8.13 -8.66
N ILE A 132 5.79 -7.15 -9.43
CA ILE A 132 6.42 -5.92 -8.92
C ILE A 132 5.75 -4.72 -9.56
N VAL A 133 5.31 -3.76 -8.74
CA VAL A 133 4.81 -2.46 -9.20
C VAL A 133 5.95 -1.46 -9.17
N HIS A 134 6.43 -1.06 -10.35
CA HIS A 134 7.58 -0.17 -10.48
C HIS A 134 7.24 1.30 -10.26
N GLY A 135 6.02 1.73 -10.60
CA GLY A 135 5.56 3.11 -10.47
C GLY A 135 4.98 3.66 -11.75
N ILE A 136 4.58 4.95 -11.69
CA ILE A 136 4.02 5.67 -12.84
C ILE A 136 5.17 6.34 -13.62
N ASP A 137 5.13 6.24 -14.94
CA ASP A 137 6.06 6.92 -15.84
C ASP A 137 5.58 8.35 -16.18
N ALA A 138 6.42 9.09 -16.93
CA ALA A 138 6.11 10.46 -17.35
C ALA A 138 4.92 10.56 -18.32
N GLN A 139 4.49 9.43 -18.91
CA GLN A 139 3.32 9.34 -19.77
C GLN A 139 2.03 8.98 -19.01
N GLY A 140 2.08 8.87 -17.67
CA GLY A 140 0.94 8.53 -16.85
C GLY A 140 0.58 7.04 -16.89
N ARG A 141 1.56 6.15 -17.11
CA ARG A 141 1.35 4.72 -17.16
C ARG A 141 2.00 4.05 -15.97
N LEU A 142 1.25 3.25 -15.23
CA LEU A 142 1.77 2.42 -14.15
C LEU A 142 2.41 1.17 -14.74
N LYS A 143 3.71 0.97 -14.53
CA LYS A 143 4.43 -0.23 -14.95
C LYS A 143 4.31 -1.31 -13.89
N VAL A 144 3.86 -2.49 -14.30
CA VAL A 144 3.73 -3.68 -13.46
C VAL A 144 4.40 -4.86 -14.17
N GLU A 145 5.31 -5.53 -13.49
CA GLU A 145 5.91 -6.78 -13.90
C GLU A 145 5.20 -7.91 -13.16
N ARG A 146 4.60 -8.85 -13.89
CA ARG A 146 3.92 -10.01 -13.34
C ARG A 146 4.93 -11.12 -13.00
N ALA A 147 4.58 -12.05 -12.13
CA ALA A 147 5.46 -13.12 -11.65
C ALA A 147 6.04 -14.00 -12.79
N ASP A 148 5.37 -14.09 -13.94
CA ASP A 148 5.85 -14.78 -15.15
C ASP A 148 6.83 -13.94 -16.00
N GLY A 149 7.27 -12.79 -15.51
CA GLY A 149 8.20 -11.89 -16.19
C GLY A 149 7.56 -10.97 -17.24
N LYS A 150 6.24 -11.09 -17.48
CA LYS A 150 5.54 -10.22 -18.42
C LYS A 150 5.35 -8.81 -17.86
N ASN A 151 5.56 -7.82 -18.71
CA ASN A 151 5.39 -6.42 -18.38
C ASN A 151 4.03 -5.89 -18.86
N PHE A 152 3.37 -5.11 -18.02
CA PHE A 152 2.09 -4.48 -18.29
C PHE A 152 2.17 -2.99 -18.01
N LEU A 153 1.56 -2.20 -18.87
CA LEU A 153 1.41 -0.76 -18.70
C LEU A 153 -0.06 -0.42 -18.51
N PHE A 154 -0.42 0.12 -17.35
CA PHE A 154 -1.77 0.58 -17.07
C PHE A 154 -1.84 2.09 -17.30
N ASP A 155 -2.69 2.56 -18.22
CA ASP A 155 -3.05 3.97 -18.30
C ASP A 155 -3.84 4.33 -17.02
N VAL A 156 -3.25 5.20 -16.17
CA VAL A 156 -3.84 5.51 -14.87
C VAL A 156 -5.11 6.35 -14.98
N SER A 157 -5.38 6.98 -16.12
CA SER A 157 -6.56 7.82 -16.35
C SER A 157 -7.82 7.00 -16.61
N ILE A 158 -7.67 5.79 -17.13
CA ILE A 158 -8.79 4.90 -17.49
C ILE A 158 -8.68 3.50 -16.85
N GLY A 159 -7.54 3.19 -16.22
CA GLY A 159 -7.29 1.90 -15.57
C GLY A 159 -7.19 0.72 -16.54
N LYS A 160 -7.02 0.94 -17.83
CA LYS A 160 -6.82 -0.13 -18.84
C LYS A 160 -5.36 -0.46 -18.99
N THR A 161 -5.08 -1.72 -19.34
CA THR A 161 -3.71 -2.20 -19.54
C THR A 161 -3.50 -2.73 -20.94
N THR A 162 -2.26 -2.68 -21.38
CA THR A 162 -1.72 -3.38 -22.54
C THR A 162 -0.50 -4.16 -22.10
N GLU A 163 -0.27 -5.34 -22.70
CA GLU A 163 1.01 -6.05 -22.57
C GLU A 163 2.09 -5.24 -23.30
N ALA A 164 3.24 -5.02 -22.66
CA ALA A 164 4.32 -4.18 -23.16
C ALA A 164 5.46 -5.01 -23.78
#